data_8a7d2ab44a6f1a78deb71c62e24af17d
#
_entry.id   8a7d2ab44a6f1a78deb71c62e24af17d
#
_cell.length_a   1.000
_cell.length_b   1.000
_cell.length_c   1.000
_cell.angle_alpha   90.00
_cell.angle_beta   90.00
_cell.angle_gamma   90.00
#
_symmetry.space_group_name_H-M   'P 1'
#
loop_
_entity.id
_entity.type
_entity.pdbx_description
1 polymer ?
#
loop_
_entity_poly.entity_id
_entity_poly.type
_entity_poly.pdbx_seq_one_letter_code
_entity_poly.pdbx_strand_id
1 'polypeptide(L)'
;MRSNSETTHMLVACDCGPVGNGRQIELAVTGLIAVGHRVCVVLVSSGGGLATRLQAVGATAYVVNRGPTVRLSVTSRVAEIIRNEHPQTVVGWGIETAIIIASARVLTRHSWRYIQHVSEPLRTVLEAAIVARADEIIVTGESVVQASRGMESLQSISHIPPAAVAFDEMVGRDQLASQIGLNPSKQWTLCVAPLVSQSRIDRLIWGFDQMAVARNDVEHIVVGSGRLLRRLQRRAWIEEVDASIHWFEHLPVLPSLFRHVQLILQSGRVAYGGCLLEGLSHGIPAVVIDTPPSRDVLGDSGAGILVPTDPGSEFARRATELLENEELRTRCSSVGKQRAKEMFSKEASLSKVLEVLGS
;
A
#
# COMPACT_ATOMS: atom_id res chain seq x y z
N MET A 1 32.57 10.10 27.12
CA MET A 1 31.24 10.50 26.59
C MET A 1 31.33 10.54 25.07
N ARG A 2 30.90 9.47 24.40
CA ARG A 2 30.72 9.53 22.93
C ARG A 2 29.47 10.37 22.68
N SER A 3 29.60 11.49 21.96
CA SER A 3 28.46 12.23 21.48
C SER A 3 27.60 11.24 20.67
N ASN A 4 26.37 10.98 21.13
CA ASN A 4 25.35 10.34 20.32
C ASN A 4 25.12 11.25 19.10
N SER A 5 25.88 11.05 18.02
CA SER A 5 25.53 11.65 16.75
C SER A 5 24.22 11.00 16.32
N GLU A 6 23.16 11.76 16.42
CA GLU A 6 21.81 11.35 16.03
C GLU A 6 21.84 10.82 14.58
N THR A 7 21.58 9.54 14.40
CA THR A 7 21.62 8.91 13.08
C THR A 7 20.46 9.44 12.25
N THR A 8 20.76 10.04 11.10
CA THR A 8 19.74 10.60 10.21
C THR A 8 19.47 9.66 9.05
N HIS A 9 18.21 9.24 8.91
CA HIS A 9 17.74 8.45 7.78
C HIS A 9 16.83 9.28 6.88
N MET A 10 16.95 9.11 5.57
CA MET A 10 16.05 9.74 4.60
C MET A 10 15.25 8.67 3.86
N LEU A 11 13.95 8.83 3.82
CA LEU A 11 13.05 8.02 2.98
C LEU A 11 12.59 8.86 1.80
N VAL A 12 12.68 8.29 0.60
CA VAL A 12 12.14 8.90 -0.63
C VAL A 12 11.00 8.02 -1.13
N ALA A 13 9.80 8.56 -1.18
CA ALA A 13 8.60 7.83 -1.54
C ALA A 13 7.67 8.66 -2.42
N CYS A 14 6.72 8.02 -3.08
CA CYS A 14 5.57 8.72 -3.63
C CYS A 14 4.57 9.03 -2.52
N ASP A 15 3.90 10.19 -2.60
CA ASP A 15 2.83 10.54 -1.66
C ASP A 15 1.65 9.58 -1.85
N CYS A 16 1.10 9.08 -0.78
CA CYS A 16 0.08 8.04 -0.79
C CYS A 16 -0.89 8.16 0.39
N GLY A 17 -2.00 7.45 0.26
CA GLY A 17 -3.05 7.41 1.28
C GLY A 17 -2.63 6.70 2.58
N PRO A 18 -3.56 6.56 3.55
CA PRO A 18 -3.29 6.05 4.89
C PRO A 18 -3.20 4.52 4.98
N VAL A 19 -3.24 3.80 3.86
CA VAL A 19 -3.15 2.33 3.80
C VAL A 19 -2.05 1.88 2.84
N GLY A 20 -1.73 0.59 2.84
CA GLY A 20 -0.72 0.01 1.96
C GLY A 20 0.65 0.69 2.13
N ASN A 21 1.25 1.15 1.03
CA ASN A 21 2.56 1.81 1.07
C ASN A 21 2.62 2.98 2.08
N GLY A 22 1.60 3.83 2.12
CA GLY A 22 1.57 4.97 3.03
C GLY A 22 1.58 4.56 4.49
N ARG A 23 0.84 3.52 4.82
CA ARG A 23 0.82 2.97 6.19
C ARG A 23 2.15 2.34 6.56
N GLN A 24 2.78 1.58 5.65
CA GLN A 24 4.08 0.98 5.89
C GLN A 24 5.18 2.03 6.12
N ILE A 25 5.18 3.10 5.34
CA ILE A 25 6.10 4.23 5.53
C ILE A 25 5.87 4.89 6.90
N GLU A 26 4.61 5.16 7.24
CA GLU A 26 4.24 5.78 8.52
C GLU A 26 4.68 4.92 9.72
N LEU A 27 4.45 3.60 9.66
CA LEU A 27 4.87 2.67 10.71
C LEU A 27 6.40 2.60 10.85
N ALA A 28 7.13 2.54 9.73
CA ALA A 28 8.59 2.53 9.74
C ALA A 28 9.16 3.85 10.31
N VAL A 29 8.66 5.00 9.86
CA VAL A 29 9.09 6.33 10.33
C VAL A 29 8.81 6.50 11.81
N THR A 30 7.58 6.17 12.25
CA THR A 30 7.19 6.25 13.67
C THR A 30 8.08 5.37 14.53
N GLY A 31 8.38 4.16 14.05
CA GLY A 31 9.25 3.21 14.78
C GLY A 31 10.69 3.72 14.90
N LEU A 32 11.26 4.27 13.83
CA LEU A 32 12.61 4.85 13.83
C LEU A 32 12.72 6.05 14.78
N ILE A 33 11.75 6.94 14.77
CA ILE A 33 11.71 8.10 15.68
C ILE A 33 11.58 7.64 17.15
N ALA A 34 10.76 6.62 17.41
CA ALA A 34 10.56 6.10 18.77
C ALA A 34 11.85 5.50 19.38
N VAL A 35 12.80 5.03 18.56
CA VAL A 35 14.10 4.54 19.03
C VAL A 35 15.22 5.59 18.94
N GLY A 36 14.87 6.86 18.67
CA GLY A 36 15.79 8.00 18.76
C GLY A 36 16.52 8.36 17.46
N HIS A 37 16.07 7.84 16.30
CA HIS A 37 16.63 8.26 15.01
C HIS A 37 15.97 9.53 14.48
N ARG A 38 16.73 10.39 13.82
CA ARG A 38 16.20 11.50 13.05
C ARG A 38 15.76 11.00 11.68
N VAL A 39 14.50 11.26 11.32
CA VAL A 39 13.96 10.83 10.03
C VAL A 39 13.52 12.01 9.18
N CYS A 40 14.03 12.06 7.97
CA CYS A 40 13.66 12.98 6.92
C CYS A 40 12.90 12.20 5.83
N VAL A 41 11.77 12.70 5.36
CA VAL A 41 11.00 12.05 4.29
C VAL A 41 10.82 13.01 3.12
N VAL A 42 11.14 12.53 1.92
CA VAL A 42 10.94 13.26 0.66
C VAL A 42 9.81 12.59 -0.11
N LEU A 43 8.69 13.27 -0.23
CA LEU A 43 7.51 12.81 -0.95
C LEU A 43 7.49 13.38 -2.36
N VAL A 44 7.58 12.50 -3.35
CA VAL A 44 7.57 12.86 -4.77
C VAL A 44 6.15 12.74 -5.29
N SER A 45 5.44 13.78 -5.31
CA SER A 45 4.11 14.09 -5.87
C SER A 45 3.26 14.88 -4.85
N SER A 46 2.08 15.31 -5.24
CA SER A 46 1.25 16.16 -4.38
C SER A 46 -0.08 15.47 -4.06
N GLY A 47 -0.49 15.50 -2.79
CA GLY A 47 -1.89 15.39 -2.42
C GLY A 47 -2.35 14.15 -1.67
N GLY A 48 -1.46 13.26 -1.18
CA GLY A 48 -1.88 12.06 -0.43
C GLY A 48 -2.05 12.25 1.09
N GLY A 49 -1.69 13.43 1.62
CA GLY A 49 -1.78 13.72 3.06
C GLY A 49 -0.74 12.99 3.93
N LEU A 50 0.16 12.21 3.35
CA LEU A 50 1.19 11.49 4.10
C LEU A 50 2.16 12.47 4.79
N ALA A 51 2.54 13.59 4.13
CA ALA A 51 3.40 14.61 4.71
C ALA A 51 2.89 15.08 6.07
N THR A 52 1.61 15.45 6.17
CA THR A 52 1.00 15.93 7.41
C THR A 52 1.03 14.87 8.51
N ARG A 53 0.73 13.61 8.17
CA ARG A 53 0.79 12.50 9.14
C ARG A 53 2.21 12.25 9.66
N LEU A 54 3.20 12.30 8.77
CA LEU A 54 4.60 12.12 9.14
C LEU A 54 5.15 13.26 10.00
N GLN A 55 4.75 14.50 9.69
CA GLN A 55 5.10 15.67 10.51
C GLN A 55 4.48 15.57 11.92
N ALA A 56 3.26 15.06 12.03
CA ALA A 56 2.60 14.86 13.32
C ALA A 56 3.34 13.87 14.24
N VAL A 57 4.10 12.91 13.67
CA VAL A 57 4.93 11.98 14.45
C VAL A 57 6.38 12.44 14.61
N GLY A 58 6.72 13.65 14.19
CA GLY A 58 8.03 14.27 14.41
C GLY A 58 9.03 14.11 13.26
N ALA A 59 8.62 13.62 12.08
CA ALA A 59 9.50 13.55 10.92
C ALA A 59 9.63 14.93 10.23
N THR A 60 10.78 15.19 9.62
CA THR A 60 10.94 16.30 8.68
C THR A 60 10.43 15.87 7.31
N ALA A 61 9.34 16.45 6.80
CA ALA A 61 8.77 16.06 5.51
C ALA A 61 8.90 17.15 4.46
N TYR A 62 9.45 16.77 3.30
CA TYR A 62 9.57 17.59 2.10
C TYR A 62 8.63 17.07 1.01
N VAL A 63 7.87 17.95 0.40
CA VAL A 63 7.05 17.62 -0.77
C VAL A 63 7.70 18.17 -2.02
N VAL A 64 8.03 17.29 -2.97
CA VAL A 64 8.63 17.64 -4.26
C VAL A 64 7.61 17.36 -5.36
N ASN A 65 6.99 18.42 -5.88
CA ASN A 65 5.98 18.27 -6.92
C ASN A 65 6.57 17.77 -8.24
N ARG A 66 5.95 16.76 -8.84
CA ARG A 66 6.20 16.41 -10.23
C ARG A 66 5.56 17.48 -11.13
N GLY A 67 6.37 18.41 -11.63
CA GLY A 67 5.92 19.26 -12.74
C GLY A 67 5.69 18.42 -14.01
N PRO A 68 4.89 18.91 -14.98
CA PRO A 68 4.54 18.15 -16.19
C PRO A 68 5.73 17.81 -17.09
N THR A 69 6.87 18.42 -16.91
CA THR A 69 7.93 18.44 -17.93
C THR A 69 9.30 17.89 -17.53
N VAL A 70 9.68 17.67 -16.26
CA VAL A 70 11.11 17.33 -16.05
C VAL A 70 11.37 16.42 -14.84
N ARG A 71 11.72 15.17 -15.10
CA ARG A 71 12.36 14.26 -14.12
C ARG A 71 13.67 14.85 -13.53
N LEU A 72 14.38 15.67 -14.31
CA LEU A 72 15.63 16.33 -13.89
C LEU A 72 15.43 17.32 -12.73
N SER A 73 14.33 18.07 -12.71
CA SER A 73 14.04 19.02 -11.62
C SER A 73 13.77 18.30 -10.29
N VAL A 74 13.07 17.17 -10.33
CA VAL A 74 12.82 16.34 -9.14
C VAL A 74 14.12 15.76 -8.60
N THR A 75 14.96 15.16 -9.48
CA THR A 75 16.24 14.59 -9.09
C THR A 75 17.18 15.64 -8.48
N SER A 76 17.26 16.81 -9.10
CA SER A 76 18.10 17.92 -8.59
C SER A 76 17.64 18.40 -7.22
N ARG A 77 16.32 18.49 -7.02
CA ARG A 77 15.75 18.90 -5.73
C ARG A 77 15.97 17.84 -4.64
N VAL A 78 15.81 16.56 -4.97
CA VAL A 78 16.13 15.45 -4.05
C VAL A 78 17.62 15.46 -3.70
N ALA A 79 18.51 15.66 -4.68
CA ALA A 79 19.94 15.75 -4.44
C ALA A 79 20.31 16.97 -3.57
N GLU A 80 19.63 18.11 -3.72
CA GLU A 80 19.79 19.28 -2.86
C GLU A 80 19.37 18.98 -1.41
N ILE A 81 18.23 18.33 -1.21
CA ILE A 81 17.75 17.94 0.14
C ILE A 81 18.76 16.96 0.77
N ILE A 82 19.25 15.96 0.03
CA ILE A 82 20.27 15.02 0.52
C ILE A 82 21.54 15.77 0.98
N ARG A 83 21.98 16.76 0.20
CA ARG A 83 23.15 17.57 0.57
C ARG A 83 22.93 18.42 1.83
N ASN A 84 21.71 18.89 2.06
CA ASN A 84 21.39 19.75 3.20
C ASN A 84 21.16 18.95 4.49
N GLU A 85 20.55 17.77 4.38
CA GLU A 85 20.19 16.92 5.53
C GLU A 85 21.31 15.97 5.95
N HIS A 86 22.31 15.73 5.10
CA HIS A 86 23.43 14.83 5.35
C HIS A 86 23.05 13.46 5.92
N PRO A 87 22.08 12.73 5.30
CA PRO A 87 21.66 11.43 5.83
C PRO A 87 22.77 10.39 5.72
N GLN A 88 22.85 9.48 6.68
CA GLN A 88 23.72 8.29 6.61
C GLN A 88 23.14 7.25 5.66
N THR A 89 21.81 7.18 5.59
CA THR A 89 21.10 6.20 4.75
C THR A 89 19.99 6.90 3.98
N VAL A 90 19.84 6.55 2.69
CA VAL A 90 18.71 6.96 1.85
C VAL A 90 17.96 5.72 1.40
N VAL A 91 16.69 5.61 1.79
CA VAL A 91 15.81 4.50 1.46
C VAL A 91 14.85 4.93 0.36
N GLY A 92 14.89 4.27 -0.80
CA GLY A 92 13.92 4.43 -1.87
C GLY A 92 12.73 3.51 -1.66
N TRP A 93 11.51 4.04 -1.68
CA TRP A 93 10.30 3.25 -1.50
C TRP A 93 9.52 3.14 -2.79
N GLY A 94 9.54 1.94 -3.38
CA GLY A 94 8.95 1.64 -4.67
C GLY A 94 9.87 1.95 -5.86
N ILE A 95 9.63 1.27 -6.98
CA ILE A 95 10.50 1.33 -8.18
C ILE A 95 10.61 2.74 -8.78
N GLU A 96 9.57 3.56 -8.63
CA GLU A 96 9.57 4.92 -9.18
C GLU A 96 10.63 5.82 -8.55
N THR A 97 10.99 5.57 -7.29
CA THR A 97 12.02 6.34 -6.58
C THR A 97 13.44 5.88 -6.92
N ALA A 98 13.59 4.63 -7.36
CA ALA A 98 14.90 4.06 -7.67
C ALA A 98 15.68 4.86 -8.72
N ILE A 99 15.01 5.30 -9.78
CA ILE A 99 15.63 6.14 -10.83
C ILE A 99 16.07 7.49 -10.26
N ILE A 100 15.22 8.10 -9.41
CA ILE A 100 15.48 9.42 -8.81
C ILE A 100 16.71 9.34 -7.91
N ILE A 101 16.75 8.32 -7.02
CA ILE A 101 17.84 8.16 -6.06
C ILE A 101 19.14 7.77 -6.74
N ALA A 102 19.10 6.80 -7.67
CA ALA A 102 20.28 6.41 -8.45
C ALA A 102 20.89 7.61 -9.22
N SER A 103 20.04 8.49 -9.75
CA SER A 103 20.48 9.72 -10.43
C SER A 103 20.96 10.78 -9.43
N ALA A 104 20.29 10.94 -8.29
CA ALA A 104 20.72 11.86 -7.23
C ALA A 104 22.07 11.46 -6.65
N ARG A 105 22.38 10.17 -6.55
CA ARG A 105 23.68 9.66 -6.08
C ARG A 105 24.85 10.16 -6.93
N VAL A 106 24.64 10.30 -8.24
CA VAL A 106 25.65 10.87 -9.15
C VAL A 106 25.85 12.38 -8.90
N LEU A 107 24.79 13.08 -8.49
CA LEU A 107 24.80 14.52 -8.25
C LEU A 107 25.31 14.91 -6.85
N THR A 108 25.33 13.96 -5.92
CA THR A 108 25.80 14.18 -4.54
C THR A 108 27.21 13.66 -4.38
N ARG A 109 28.12 14.45 -3.79
CA ARG A 109 29.52 14.06 -3.57
C ARG A 109 29.76 13.38 -2.21
N HIS A 110 28.71 13.25 -1.39
CA HIS A 110 28.78 12.59 -0.08
C HIS A 110 28.51 11.10 -0.21
N SER A 111 29.21 10.30 0.59
CA SER A 111 28.92 8.86 0.69
C SER A 111 27.75 8.66 1.67
N TRP A 112 26.69 8.05 1.20
CA TRP A 112 25.56 7.58 1.98
C TRP A 112 25.14 6.20 1.47
N ARG A 113 24.58 5.38 2.34
CA ARG A 113 24.11 4.05 1.99
C ARG A 113 22.77 4.13 1.29
N TYR A 114 22.65 3.51 0.12
CA TYR A 114 21.41 3.45 -0.64
C TYR A 114 20.72 2.11 -0.43
N ILE A 115 19.48 2.13 0.06
CA ILE A 115 18.64 0.97 0.24
C ILE A 115 17.41 1.14 -0.64
N GLN A 116 17.05 0.11 -1.43
CA GLN A 116 15.85 0.13 -2.25
C GLN A 116 14.82 -0.85 -1.74
N HIS A 117 13.65 -0.34 -1.40
CA HIS A 117 12.49 -1.13 -0.99
C HIS A 117 11.63 -1.51 -2.20
N VAL A 118 11.36 -2.80 -2.38
CA VAL A 118 10.60 -3.38 -3.50
C VAL A 118 9.40 -4.16 -2.95
N SER A 119 8.20 -3.62 -3.16
CA SER A 119 6.92 -4.20 -2.71
C SER A 119 6.05 -4.75 -3.85
N GLU A 120 6.52 -4.62 -5.09
CA GLU A 120 5.88 -5.16 -6.28
C GLU A 120 6.92 -5.80 -7.20
N PRO A 121 6.54 -6.82 -7.99
CA PRO A 121 7.48 -7.47 -8.90
C PRO A 121 8.07 -6.50 -9.93
N LEU A 122 9.38 -6.61 -10.15
CA LEU A 122 10.09 -5.92 -11.23
C LEU A 122 9.65 -6.52 -12.57
N ARG A 123 9.26 -5.64 -13.49
CA ARG A 123 8.65 -6.04 -14.78
C ARG A 123 9.68 -6.25 -15.88
N THR A 124 10.81 -5.59 -15.76
CA THR A 124 11.85 -5.55 -16.79
C THR A 124 13.23 -5.73 -16.19
N VAL A 125 14.15 -6.24 -17.00
CA VAL A 125 15.58 -6.31 -16.64
C VAL A 125 16.17 -4.91 -16.40
N LEU A 126 15.62 -3.89 -17.06
CA LEU A 126 16.05 -2.50 -16.84
C LEU A 126 15.68 -2.02 -15.42
N GLU A 127 14.49 -2.34 -14.93
CA GLU A 127 14.13 -2.05 -13.54
C GLU A 127 15.07 -2.75 -12.56
N ALA A 128 15.40 -4.03 -12.81
CA ALA A 128 16.37 -4.76 -12.00
C ALA A 128 17.76 -4.12 -12.03
N ALA A 129 18.24 -3.69 -13.21
CA ALA A 129 19.52 -3.01 -13.35
C ALA A 129 19.57 -1.64 -12.63
N ILE A 130 18.42 -0.97 -12.49
CA ILE A 130 18.32 0.28 -11.72
C ILE A 130 18.34 -0.03 -10.22
N VAL A 131 17.57 -1.02 -9.78
CA VAL A 131 17.52 -1.48 -8.38
C VAL A 131 18.87 -2.03 -7.92
N ALA A 132 19.62 -2.70 -8.81
CA ALA A 132 20.98 -3.20 -8.57
C ALA A 132 22.01 -2.10 -8.18
N ARG A 133 21.65 -0.83 -8.33
CA ARG A 133 22.50 0.28 -7.89
C ARG A 133 22.40 0.59 -6.39
N ALA A 134 21.43 -0.02 -5.72
CA ALA A 134 21.31 0.03 -4.28
C ALA A 134 22.41 -0.82 -3.62
N ASP A 135 22.87 -0.38 -2.47
CA ASP A 135 23.83 -1.12 -1.65
C ASP A 135 23.14 -2.31 -0.95
N GLU A 136 21.80 -2.17 -0.76
CA GLU A 136 20.94 -3.24 -0.25
C GLU A 136 19.52 -3.12 -0.79
N ILE A 137 18.84 -4.25 -0.96
CA ILE A 137 17.50 -4.34 -1.48
C ILE A 137 16.60 -4.98 -0.41
N ILE A 138 15.55 -4.29 -0.03
CA ILE A 138 14.50 -4.82 0.85
C ILE A 138 13.36 -5.32 -0.02
N VAL A 139 12.91 -6.54 0.19
CA VAL A 139 11.73 -7.13 -0.44
C VAL A 139 10.70 -7.53 0.61
N THR A 140 9.43 -7.44 0.26
CA THR A 140 8.31 -7.65 1.19
C THR A 140 7.87 -9.10 1.28
N GLY A 141 8.16 -9.91 0.27
CA GLY A 141 7.73 -11.30 0.24
C GLY A 141 8.38 -12.11 -0.88
N GLU A 142 8.31 -13.41 -0.73
CA GLU A 142 8.93 -14.38 -1.64
C GLU A 142 8.28 -14.36 -3.04
N SER A 143 6.95 -14.24 -3.10
CA SER A 143 6.24 -14.20 -4.38
C SER A 143 6.61 -12.97 -5.22
N VAL A 144 6.96 -11.85 -4.57
CA VAL A 144 7.48 -10.65 -5.25
C VAL A 144 8.82 -10.94 -5.89
N VAL A 145 9.71 -11.66 -5.18
CA VAL A 145 11.04 -12.07 -5.70
C VAL A 145 10.87 -12.99 -6.90
N GLN A 146 10.11 -14.07 -6.74
CA GLN A 146 9.92 -15.10 -7.77
C GLN A 146 9.26 -14.55 -9.04
N ALA A 147 8.37 -13.56 -8.92
CA ALA A 147 7.71 -12.93 -10.05
C ALA A 147 8.52 -11.79 -10.70
N SER A 148 9.65 -11.38 -10.10
CA SER A 148 10.48 -10.29 -10.59
C SER A 148 11.47 -10.75 -11.65
N ARG A 149 11.53 -10.02 -12.76
CA ARG A 149 12.52 -10.27 -13.80
C ARG A 149 13.90 -9.73 -13.39
N GLY A 150 14.92 -10.58 -13.46
CA GLY A 150 16.30 -10.21 -13.16
C GLY A 150 16.61 -10.09 -11.67
N MET A 151 15.71 -10.46 -10.76
CA MET A 151 15.96 -10.46 -9.33
C MET A 151 17.00 -11.51 -8.92
N GLU A 152 17.06 -12.62 -9.64
CA GLU A 152 18.03 -13.70 -9.45
C GLU A 152 19.49 -13.27 -9.59
N SER A 153 19.73 -12.16 -10.29
CA SER A 153 21.07 -11.59 -10.47
C SER A 153 21.45 -10.54 -9.42
N LEU A 154 20.52 -10.19 -8.53
CA LEU A 154 20.74 -9.17 -7.52
C LEU A 154 21.39 -9.77 -6.27
N GLN A 155 22.26 -8.98 -5.65
CA GLN A 155 22.92 -9.34 -4.38
C GLN A 155 22.34 -8.51 -3.25
N SER A 156 22.61 -8.90 -2.01
CA SER A 156 22.20 -8.17 -0.80
C SER A 156 20.69 -7.92 -0.73
N ILE A 157 19.91 -9.00 -0.79
CA ILE A 157 18.45 -8.97 -0.64
C ILE A 157 18.08 -9.34 0.79
N SER A 158 17.40 -8.44 1.48
CA SER A 158 16.85 -8.65 2.82
C SER A 158 15.32 -8.78 2.75
N HIS A 159 14.78 -9.82 3.38
CA HIS A 159 13.33 -10.05 3.47
C HIS A 159 12.78 -9.38 4.74
N ILE A 160 12.01 -8.31 4.55
CA ILE A 160 11.34 -7.62 5.65
C ILE A 160 9.82 -7.71 5.41
N PRO A 161 9.10 -8.51 6.21
CA PRO A 161 7.65 -8.57 6.11
C PRO A 161 7.03 -7.22 6.48
N PRO A 162 5.96 -6.80 5.81
CA PRO A 162 5.24 -5.59 6.17
C PRO A 162 4.58 -5.73 7.55
N ALA A 163 4.20 -4.63 8.16
CA ALA A 163 3.48 -4.63 9.43
C ALA A 163 1.95 -4.52 9.21
N ALA A 164 1.18 -5.34 9.90
CA ALA A 164 -0.28 -5.26 9.94
C ALA A 164 -0.72 -4.70 11.30
N VAL A 165 -1.24 -3.47 11.31
CA VAL A 165 -1.66 -2.78 12.53
C VAL A 165 -3.06 -2.22 12.34
N ALA A 166 -3.97 -2.61 13.23
CA ALA A 166 -5.34 -2.09 13.22
C ALA A 166 -5.36 -0.58 13.50
N PHE A 167 -6.38 0.09 12.97
CA PHE A 167 -6.65 1.48 13.30
C PHE A 167 -7.47 1.56 14.59
N ASP A 168 -7.14 2.53 15.43
CA ASP A 168 -7.84 2.76 16.70
C ASP A 168 -9.04 3.71 16.57
N GLU A 169 -9.18 4.37 15.41
CA GLU A 169 -10.26 5.32 15.14
C GLU A 169 -11.63 4.67 15.25
N MET A 170 -12.56 5.35 15.93
CA MET A 170 -13.90 4.85 16.24
C MET A 170 -14.96 5.90 15.88
N VAL A 171 -15.44 5.86 14.65
CA VAL A 171 -16.67 6.56 14.26
C VAL A 171 -17.78 5.52 14.17
N GLY A 172 -18.95 5.81 14.75
CA GLY A 172 -20.12 4.93 14.68
C GLY A 172 -20.61 4.76 13.24
N ARG A 173 -21.21 3.57 12.94
CA ARG A 173 -21.65 3.22 11.59
C ARG A 173 -22.61 4.25 10.99
N ASP A 174 -23.64 4.68 11.75
CA ASP A 174 -24.65 5.63 11.25
C ASP A 174 -24.06 7.01 11.00
N GLN A 175 -23.18 7.46 11.89
CA GLN A 175 -22.46 8.72 11.72
C GLN A 175 -21.54 8.67 10.49
N LEU A 176 -20.81 7.58 10.31
CA LEU A 176 -19.94 7.37 9.15
C LEU A 176 -20.77 7.33 7.86
N ALA A 177 -21.87 6.58 7.85
CA ALA A 177 -22.79 6.48 6.72
C ALA A 177 -23.30 7.87 6.30
N SER A 178 -23.73 8.68 7.28
CA SER A 178 -24.20 10.05 7.03
C SER A 178 -23.10 10.96 6.46
N GLN A 179 -21.84 10.82 6.92
CA GLN A 179 -20.73 11.64 6.45
C GLN A 179 -20.33 11.36 5.00
N ILE A 180 -20.47 10.12 4.55
CA ILE A 180 -19.97 9.70 3.23
C ILE A 180 -21.07 9.23 2.27
N GLY A 181 -22.34 9.40 2.66
CA GLY A 181 -23.50 9.15 1.79
C GLY A 181 -23.80 7.66 1.58
N LEU A 182 -23.49 6.80 2.56
CA LEU A 182 -23.81 5.37 2.53
C LEU A 182 -25.14 5.07 3.23
N ASN A 183 -25.73 3.95 2.88
CA ASN A 183 -26.88 3.41 3.61
C ASN A 183 -26.39 2.49 4.76
N PRO A 184 -26.63 2.85 6.05
CA PRO A 184 -26.15 2.04 7.18
C PRO A 184 -26.78 0.66 7.29
N SER A 185 -27.93 0.42 6.64
CA SER A 185 -28.62 -0.86 6.62
C SER A 185 -28.08 -1.84 5.58
N LYS A 186 -27.26 -1.37 4.63
CA LYS A 186 -26.65 -2.22 3.59
C LYS A 186 -25.32 -2.79 4.03
N GLN A 187 -24.89 -3.87 3.41
CA GLN A 187 -23.53 -4.37 3.57
C GLN A 187 -22.55 -3.52 2.76
N TRP A 188 -21.36 -3.29 3.28
CA TRP A 188 -20.35 -2.48 2.63
C TRP A 188 -19.14 -3.31 2.23
N THR A 189 -18.67 -3.13 1.01
CA THR A 189 -17.38 -3.67 0.57
C THR A 189 -16.40 -2.53 0.33
N LEU A 190 -15.10 -2.82 0.46
CA LEU A 190 -14.05 -1.82 0.32
C LEU A 190 -13.00 -2.26 -0.69
N CYS A 191 -12.67 -1.38 -1.62
CA CYS A 191 -11.49 -1.46 -2.47
C CYS A 191 -10.64 -0.20 -2.31
N VAL A 192 -9.37 -0.35 -1.98
CA VAL A 192 -8.43 0.78 -1.95
C VAL A 192 -7.30 0.51 -2.93
N ALA A 193 -7.24 1.31 -4.00
CA ALA A 193 -6.26 1.11 -5.06
C ALA A 193 -6.03 2.38 -5.90
N PRO A 194 -4.83 2.59 -6.45
CA PRO A 194 -4.63 3.60 -7.49
C PRO A 194 -5.53 3.30 -8.70
N LEU A 195 -6.19 4.32 -9.25
CA LEU A 195 -7.08 4.16 -10.41
C LEU A 195 -6.28 4.16 -11.72
N VAL A 196 -5.49 3.11 -11.89
CA VAL A 196 -4.60 2.86 -13.04
C VAL A 196 -4.85 1.47 -13.63
N SER A 197 -4.28 1.19 -14.80
CA SER A 197 -4.56 -0.07 -15.51
C SER A 197 -4.16 -1.34 -14.74
N GLN A 198 -3.14 -1.27 -13.89
CA GLN A 198 -2.68 -2.43 -13.13
C GLN A 198 -3.66 -2.87 -12.04
N SER A 199 -4.39 -1.92 -11.47
CA SER A 199 -5.38 -2.18 -10.40
C SER A 199 -6.65 -2.87 -10.90
N ARG A 200 -6.87 -2.92 -12.23
CA ARG A 200 -7.97 -3.63 -12.88
C ARG A 200 -9.35 -3.36 -12.28
N ILE A 201 -9.61 -2.11 -11.86
CA ILE A 201 -10.92 -1.71 -11.32
C ILE A 201 -12.05 -1.91 -12.36
N ASP A 202 -11.72 -1.95 -13.63
CA ASP A 202 -12.63 -2.35 -14.70
C ASP A 202 -13.23 -3.75 -14.47
N ARG A 203 -12.48 -4.70 -13.93
CA ARG A 203 -12.96 -6.04 -13.56
C ARG A 203 -13.80 -6.02 -12.29
N LEU A 204 -13.45 -5.15 -11.36
CA LEU A 204 -14.22 -4.99 -10.13
C LEU A 204 -15.64 -4.48 -10.43
N ILE A 205 -15.77 -3.48 -11.33
CA ILE A 205 -17.07 -2.98 -11.77
C ILE A 205 -17.90 -4.09 -12.40
N TRP A 206 -17.33 -4.88 -13.29
CA TRP A 206 -17.99 -6.05 -13.86
C TRP A 206 -18.39 -7.06 -12.76
N GLY A 207 -17.55 -7.28 -11.75
CA GLY A 207 -17.91 -8.12 -10.60
C GLY A 207 -19.10 -7.57 -9.82
N PHE A 208 -19.18 -6.24 -9.66
CA PHE A 208 -20.32 -5.59 -9.01
C PHE A 208 -21.61 -5.76 -9.80
N ASP A 209 -21.55 -5.66 -11.13
CA ASP A 209 -22.69 -5.96 -12.02
C ASP A 209 -23.20 -7.39 -11.80
N GLN A 210 -22.29 -8.37 -11.81
CA GLN A 210 -22.68 -9.76 -11.56
C GLN A 210 -23.28 -9.98 -10.14
N MET A 211 -22.77 -9.27 -9.13
CA MET A 211 -23.30 -9.33 -7.77
C MET A 211 -24.67 -8.65 -7.67
N ALA A 212 -24.88 -7.56 -8.39
CA ALA A 212 -26.14 -6.80 -8.38
C ALA A 212 -27.34 -7.61 -8.89
N VAL A 213 -27.10 -8.60 -9.75
CA VAL A 213 -28.14 -9.54 -10.21
C VAL A 213 -28.75 -10.34 -9.05
N ALA A 214 -27.94 -10.70 -8.06
CA ALA A 214 -28.39 -11.52 -6.92
C ALA A 214 -28.68 -10.68 -5.66
N ARG A 215 -28.10 -9.47 -5.55
CA ARG A 215 -28.08 -8.68 -4.31
C ARG A 215 -28.24 -7.19 -4.57
N ASN A 216 -29.23 -6.58 -3.93
CA ASN A 216 -29.46 -5.13 -3.94
C ASN A 216 -29.12 -4.45 -2.59
N ASP A 217 -28.64 -5.23 -1.63
CA ASP A 217 -28.34 -4.83 -0.26
C ASP A 217 -26.85 -4.56 -0.02
N VAL A 218 -26.06 -4.40 -1.08
CA VAL A 218 -24.62 -4.16 -1.00
C VAL A 218 -24.28 -2.78 -1.57
N GLU A 219 -23.38 -2.07 -0.91
CA GLU A 219 -22.73 -0.85 -1.42
C GLU A 219 -21.22 -1.07 -1.50
N HIS A 220 -20.63 -0.54 -2.56
CA HIS A 220 -19.23 -0.73 -2.88
C HIS A 220 -18.46 0.59 -2.74
N ILE A 221 -17.48 0.62 -1.85
CA ILE A 221 -16.65 1.80 -1.59
C ILE A 221 -15.33 1.63 -2.33
N VAL A 222 -15.05 2.52 -3.27
CA VAL A 222 -13.79 2.55 -4.03
C VAL A 222 -13.02 3.81 -3.67
N VAL A 223 -11.88 3.63 -3.01
CA VAL A 223 -11.01 4.73 -2.58
C VAL A 223 -9.72 4.71 -3.39
N GLY A 224 -9.44 5.83 -4.05
CA GLY A 224 -8.20 6.03 -4.78
C GLY A 224 -8.30 7.08 -5.87
N SER A 225 -7.15 7.55 -6.30
CA SER A 225 -7.01 8.54 -7.38
C SER A 225 -6.27 7.95 -8.57
N GLY A 226 -6.45 8.55 -9.73
CA GLY A 226 -5.72 8.16 -10.94
C GLY A 226 -6.42 8.53 -12.23
N ARG A 227 -5.65 8.47 -13.33
CA ARG A 227 -6.08 8.90 -14.66
C ARG A 227 -7.31 8.16 -15.22
N LEU A 228 -7.67 7.01 -14.64
CA LEU A 228 -8.80 6.21 -15.13
C LEU A 228 -10.12 6.54 -14.44
N LEU A 229 -10.17 7.39 -13.41
CA LEU A 229 -11.38 7.66 -12.61
C LEU A 229 -12.60 7.92 -13.49
N ARG A 230 -12.55 8.94 -14.36
CA ARG A 230 -13.70 9.29 -15.24
C ARG A 230 -14.13 8.14 -16.14
N ARG A 231 -13.16 7.37 -16.68
CA ARG A 231 -13.45 6.22 -17.53
C ARG A 231 -14.14 5.10 -16.75
N LEU A 232 -13.71 4.85 -15.52
CA LEU A 232 -14.28 3.84 -14.64
C LEU A 232 -15.70 4.22 -14.19
N GLN A 233 -15.91 5.47 -13.82
CA GLN A 233 -17.26 5.99 -13.50
C GLN A 233 -18.23 5.87 -14.69
N ARG A 234 -17.76 6.24 -15.90
CA ARG A 234 -18.57 6.06 -17.12
C ARG A 234 -18.89 4.57 -17.37
N ARG A 235 -17.94 3.68 -17.10
CA ARG A 235 -18.16 2.22 -17.23
C ARG A 235 -19.21 1.73 -16.25
N ALA A 236 -19.13 2.13 -14.98
CA ALA A 236 -20.11 1.79 -13.96
C ALA A 236 -21.53 2.25 -14.36
N TRP A 237 -21.64 3.44 -14.95
CA TRP A 237 -22.90 3.96 -15.47
C TRP A 237 -23.43 3.13 -16.67
N ILE A 238 -22.56 2.70 -17.60
CA ILE A 238 -22.96 1.85 -18.74
C ILE A 238 -23.43 0.46 -18.25
N GLU A 239 -22.81 -0.08 -17.22
CA GLU A 239 -23.17 -1.36 -16.60
C GLU A 239 -24.29 -1.22 -15.55
N GLU A 240 -24.89 -0.02 -15.40
CA GLU A 240 -26.04 0.29 -14.52
C GLU A 240 -25.79 -0.03 -13.03
N VAL A 241 -24.52 0.01 -12.57
CA VAL A 241 -24.13 -0.26 -11.19
C VAL A 241 -23.59 0.98 -10.45
N ASP A 242 -23.59 2.14 -11.11
CA ASP A 242 -23.07 3.39 -10.57
C ASP A 242 -23.77 3.82 -9.28
N ALA A 243 -25.06 3.55 -9.13
CA ALA A 243 -25.84 3.86 -7.93
C ALA A 243 -25.39 3.08 -6.67
N SER A 244 -24.71 1.93 -6.85
CA SER A 244 -24.18 1.11 -5.76
C SER A 244 -22.70 1.36 -5.46
N ILE A 245 -22.00 2.20 -6.26
CA ILE A 245 -20.56 2.45 -6.12
C ILE A 245 -20.30 3.87 -5.65
N HIS A 246 -19.65 3.99 -4.51
CA HIS A 246 -19.23 5.26 -3.93
C HIS A 246 -17.74 5.49 -4.19
N TRP A 247 -17.42 6.53 -4.95
CA TRP A 247 -16.07 6.87 -5.39
C TRP A 247 -15.47 7.98 -4.54
N PHE A 248 -14.29 7.72 -3.97
CA PHE A 248 -13.54 8.71 -3.21
C PHE A 248 -12.09 8.76 -3.70
N GLU A 249 -11.63 9.92 -4.15
CA GLU A 249 -10.20 10.11 -4.47
C GLU A 249 -9.35 10.14 -3.20
N HIS A 250 -9.90 10.72 -2.16
CA HIS A 250 -9.34 10.78 -0.82
C HIS A 250 -10.46 10.69 0.21
N LEU A 251 -10.26 9.90 1.25
CA LEU A 251 -11.27 9.67 2.27
C LEU A 251 -10.63 9.77 3.67
N PRO A 252 -10.73 10.92 4.36
CA PRO A 252 -10.12 11.12 5.68
C PRO A 252 -10.58 10.11 6.72
N VAL A 253 -11.84 9.70 6.66
CA VAL A 253 -12.45 8.72 7.59
C VAL A 253 -12.23 7.25 7.17
N LEU A 254 -11.35 7.00 6.19
CA LEU A 254 -11.03 5.65 5.73
C LEU A 254 -10.63 4.69 6.87
N PRO A 255 -9.81 5.08 7.87
CA PRO A 255 -9.49 4.21 9.00
C PRO A 255 -10.71 3.67 9.74
N SER A 256 -11.74 4.50 9.95
CA SER A 256 -12.98 4.09 10.62
C SER A 256 -13.81 3.07 9.83
N LEU A 257 -13.67 3.03 8.50
CA LEU A 257 -14.39 2.07 7.65
C LEU A 257 -14.02 0.61 7.96
N PHE A 258 -12.77 0.35 8.37
CA PHE A 258 -12.32 -1.02 8.65
C PHE A 258 -13.07 -1.72 9.78
N ARG A 259 -13.87 -1.00 10.58
CA ARG A 259 -14.75 -1.61 11.59
C ARG A 259 -16.12 -1.97 11.07
N HIS A 260 -16.49 -1.49 9.90
CA HIS A 260 -17.86 -1.53 9.39
C HIS A 260 -18.03 -2.25 8.05
N VAL A 261 -16.97 -2.41 7.28
CA VAL A 261 -17.01 -3.14 6.01
C VAL A 261 -16.99 -4.64 6.26
N GLN A 262 -17.75 -5.39 5.45
CA GLN A 262 -17.86 -6.83 5.53
C GLN A 262 -16.80 -7.55 4.71
N LEU A 263 -16.29 -6.91 3.66
CA LEU A 263 -15.42 -7.56 2.70
C LEU A 263 -14.45 -6.58 2.04
N ILE A 264 -13.20 -6.99 1.89
CA ILE A 264 -12.21 -6.30 1.03
C ILE A 264 -12.20 -6.96 -0.33
N LEU A 265 -12.24 -6.15 -1.38
CA LEU A 265 -12.23 -6.58 -2.78
C LEU A 265 -11.04 -5.98 -3.50
N GLN A 266 -10.25 -6.83 -4.19
CA GLN A 266 -9.09 -6.37 -4.95
C GLN A 266 -8.99 -7.12 -6.28
N SER A 267 -9.12 -6.39 -7.40
CA SER A 267 -9.23 -6.97 -8.74
C SER A 267 -7.94 -6.94 -9.57
N GLY A 268 -6.86 -6.42 -9.02
CA GLY A 268 -5.61 -6.31 -9.76
C GLY A 268 -4.39 -6.22 -8.86
N ARG A 269 -3.24 -5.90 -9.46
CA ARG A 269 -1.97 -5.82 -8.74
C ARG A 269 -1.83 -4.46 -8.05
N VAL A 270 -1.71 -4.51 -6.74
CA VAL A 270 -1.44 -3.36 -5.88
C VAL A 270 -0.43 -3.79 -4.82
N ALA A 271 0.49 -2.91 -4.47
CA ALA A 271 1.47 -3.17 -3.42
C ALA A 271 0.79 -3.60 -2.12
N TYR A 272 1.31 -4.62 -1.46
CA TYR A 272 0.73 -5.25 -0.27
C TYR A 272 -0.73 -5.70 -0.43
N GLY A 273 -1.21 -5.88 -1.67
CA GLY A 273 -2.63 -6.17 -1.93
C GLY A 273 -3.58 -5.02 -1.59
N GLY A 274 -3.13 -3.76 -1.69
CA GLY A 274 -3.93 -2.58 -1.36
C GLY A 274 -4.06 -2.37 0.14
N CYS A 275 -5.22 -2.67 0.72
CA CYS A 275 -5.49 -2.55 2.15
C CYS A 275 -5.66 -3.92 2.86
N LEU A 276 -5.07 -4.98 2.30
CA LEU A 276 -5.20 -6.34 2.87
C LEU A 276 -4.59 -6.46 4.28
N LEU A 277 -3.46 -5.82 4.53
CA LEU A 277 -2.81 -5.88 5.85
C LEU A 277 -3.69 -5.25 6.95
N GLU A 278 -4.28 -4.09 6.63
CA GLU A 278 -5.23 -3.43 7.52
C GLU A 278 -6.48 -4.30 7.69
N GLY A 279 -6.97 -4.89 6.58
CA GLY A 279 -8.09 -5.83 6.62
C GLY A 279 -7.84 -7.02 7.52
N LEU A 280 -6.69 -7.68 7.38
CA LEU A 280 -6.30 -8.81 8.26
C LEU A 280 -6.28 -8.40 9.73
N SER A 281 -5.67 -7.26 10.07
CA SER A 281 -5.58 -6.79 11.46
C SER A 281 -6.94 -6.49 12.08
N HIS A 282 -7.91 -6.04 11.27
CA HIS A 282 -9.30 -5.85 11.67
C HIS A 282 -10.14 -7.14 11.60
N GLY A 283 -9.63 -8.18 10.95
CA GLY A 283 -10.34 -9.43 10.72
C GLY A 283 -11.41 -9.31 9.64
N ILE A 284 -11.17 -8.52 8.61
CA ILE A 284 -12.08 -8.39 7.46
C ILE A 284 -11.65 -9.40 6.41
N PRO A 285 -12.52 -10.34 6.01
CA PRO A 285 -12.23 -11.26 4.92
C PRO A 285 -11.99 -10.51 3.60
N ALA A 286 -11.28 -11.14 2.69
CA ALA A 286 -10.99 -10.55 1.39
C ALA A 286 -11.26 -11.53 0.25
N VAL A 287 -11.74 -11.02 -0.88
CA VAL A 287 -11.69 -11.71 -2.19
C VAL A 287 -10.80 -10.90 -3.10
N VAL A 288 -9.71 -11.50 -3.54
CA VAL A 288 -8.69 -10.81 -4.31
C VAL A 288 -8.18 -11.66 -5.47
N ILE A 289 -7.87 -11.00 -6.57
CA ILE A 289 -7.19 -11.67 -7.67
C ILE A 289 -5.81 -12.15 -7.21
N ASP A 290 -5.49 -13.39 -7.56
CA ASP A 290 -4.21 -14.02 -7.26
C ASP A 290 -3.06 -13.26 -7.97
N THR A 291 -2.34 -12.48 -7.18
CA THR A 291 -1.18 -11.69 -7.60
C THR A 291 -0.05 -11.92 -6.59
N PRO A 292 1.22 -11.73 -6.96
CA PRO A 292 2.33 -11.91 -6.02
C PRO A 292 2.14 -11.14 -4.71
N PRO A 293 1.81 -9.85 -4.68
CA PRO A 293 1.56 -9.14 -3.42
C PRO A 293 0.39 -9.69 -2.61
N SER A 294 -0.70 -10.13 -3.27
CA SER A 294 -1.86 -10.71 -2.58
C SER A 294 -1.52 -12.07 -1.98
N ARG A 295 -0.73 -12.86 -2.72
CA ARG A 295 -0.26 -14.20 -2.29
C ARG A 295 0.65 -14.10 -1.09
N ASP A 296 1.57 -13.14 -1.06
CA ASP A 296 2.46 -12.90 0.09
C ASP A 296 1.66 -12.53 1.36
N VAL A 297 0.59 -11.74 1.20
CA VAL A 297 -0.24 -11.33 2.33
C VAL A 297 -1.20 -12.43 2.78
N LEU A 298 -1.99 -13.01 1.89
CA LEU A 298 -3.01 -14.01 2.25
C LEU A 298 -2.46 -15.43 2.34
N GLY A 299 -1.60 -15.85 1.39
CA GLY A 299 -1.17 -17.24 1.25
C GLY A 299 -2.35 -18.21 1.19
N ASP A 300 -2.13 -19.45 1.57
CA ASP A 300 -3.15 -20.50 1.71
C ASP A 300 -3.76 -20.53 3.10
N SER A 301 -3.74 -19.42 3.83
CA SER A 301 -4.13 -19.36 5.23
C SER A 301 -5.64 -19.54 5.47
N GLY A 302 -6.48 -19.23 4.49
CA GLY A 302 -7.94 -19.14 4.66
C GLY A 302 -8.40 -17.81 5.28
N ALA A 303 -7.54 -16.80 5.39
CA ALA A 303 -7.93 -15.46 5.84
C ALA A 303 -8.76 -14.68 4.79
N GLY A 304 -8.80 -15.16 3.58
CA GLY A 304 -9.52 -14.63 2.42
C GLY A 304 -9.42 -15.62 1.28
N ILE A 305 -9.93 -15.24 0.12
CA ILE A 305 -9.98 -16.09 -1.07
C ILE A 305 -9.13 -15.45 -2.18
N LEU A 306 -8.09 -16.16 -2.61
CA LEU A 306 -7.37 -15.85 -3.84
C LEU A 306 -8.14 -16.47 -5.02
N VAL A 307 -8.49 -15.65 -5.99
CA VAL A 307 -9.21 -16.10 -7.18
C VAL A 307 -8.34 -15.88 -8.43
N PRO A 308 -8.43 -16.79 -9.41
CA PRO A 308 -7.73 -16.61 -10.68
C PRO A 308 -8.25 -15.38 -11.41
N THR A 309 -7.42 -14.87 -12.32
CA THR A 309 -7.80 -13.75 -13.17
C THR A 309 -9.00 -14.09 -14.07
N ASP A 310 -9.08 -15.33 -14.54
CA ASP A 310 -10.13 -15.85 -15.42
C ASP A 310 -10.59 -17.24 -14.93
N PRO A 311 -11.87 -17.54 -14.97
CA PRO A 311 -12.98 -16.67 -15.39
C PRO A 311 -13.32 -15.59 -14.33
N GLY A 312 -13.68 -14.38 -14.79
CA GLY A 312 -14.05 -13.26 -13.91
C GLY A 312 -15.26 -13.56 -13.01
N SER A 313 -16.16 -14.45 -13.42
CA SER A 313 -17.33 -14.90 -12.65
C SER A 313 -16.96 -15.53 -11.30
N GLU A 314 -15.78 -16.14 -11.19
CA GLU A 314 -15.32 -16.71 -9.93
C GLU A 314 -15.16 -15.64 -8.85
N PHE A 315 -14.67 -14.44 -9.22
CA PHE A 315 -14.54 -13.32 -8.30
C PHE A 315 -15.89 -12.90 -7.70
N ALA A 316 -16.90 -12.68 -8.55
CA ALA A 316 -18.24 -12.30 -8.11
C ALA A 316 -18.88 -13.40 -7.25
N ARG A 317 -18.77 -14.66 -7.69
CA ARG A 317 -19.31 -15.83 -6.96
C ARG A 317 -18.71 -15.94 -5.55
N ARG A 318 -17.40 -15.80 -5.41
CA ARG A 318 -16.73 -15.88 -4.10
C ARG A 318 -17.02 -14.68 -3.21
N ALA A 319 -17.17 -13.49 -3.79
CA ALA A 319 -17.58 -12.31 -3.03
C ALA A 319 -19.00 -12.48 -2.49
N THR A 320 -19.94 -12.96 -3.31
CA THR A 320 -21.31 -13.25 -2.89
C THR A 320 -21.35 -14.33 -1.81
N GLU A 321 -20.61 -15.43 -1.99
CA GLU A 321 -20.51 -16.52 -1.00
C GLU A 321 -20.06 -16.00 0.37
N LEU A 322 -19.03 -15.15 0.42
CA LEU A 322 -18.55 -14.55 1.68
C LEU A 322 -19.56 -13.57 2.28
N LEU A 323 -20.31 -12.83 1.48
CA LEU A 323 -21.36 -11.92 1.98
C LEU A 323 -22.57 -12.66 2.55
N GLU A 324 -22.90 -13.84 2.03
CA GLU A 324 -24.04 -14.65 2.45
C GLU A 324 -23.70 -15.59 3.62
N ASN A 325 -22.48 -16.10 3.67
CA ASN A 325 -22.07 -17.10 4.66
C ASN A 325 -21.35 -16.47 5.85
N GLU A 326 -22.09 -16.20 6.93
CA GLU A 326 -21.55 -15.60 8.15
C GLU A 326 -20.54 -16.51 8.87
N GLU A 327 -20.74 -17.83 8.85
CA GLU A 327 -19.80 -18.77 9.46
C GLU A 327 -18.44 -18.73 8.73
N LEU A 328 -18.47 -18.73 7.40
CA LEU A 328 -17.26 -18.60 6.59
C LEU A 328 -16.56 -17.26 6.85
N ARG A 329 -17.31 -16.16 6.92
CA ARG A 329 -16.75 -14.84 7.27
C ARG A 329 -16.08 -14.86 8.63
N THR A 330 -16.73 -15.41 9.64
CA THR A 330 -16.21 -15.49 11.01
C THR A 330 -14.94 -16.33 11.07
N ARG A 331 -14.88 -17.43 10.34
CA ARG A 331 -13.68 -18.25 10.23
C ARG A 331 -12.55 -17.48 9.56
N CYS A 332 -12.80 -16.85 8.40
CA CYS A 332 -11.80 -16.03 7.72
C CYS A 332 -11.31 -14.87 8.59
N SER A 333 -12.21 -14.24 9.35
CA SER A 333 -11.89 -13.15 10.28
C SER A 333 -10.91 -13.60 11.36
N SER A 334 -11.16 -14.71 12.04
CA SER A 334 -10.30 -15.23 13.09
C SER A 334 -8.92 -15.62 12.56
N VAL A 335 -8.89 -16.32 11.43
CA VAL A 335 -7.64 -16.70 10.76
C VAL A 335 -6.85 -15.46 10.30
N GLY A 336 -7.54 -14.44 9.77
CA GLY A 336 -6.92 -13.18 9.35
C GLY A 336 -6.21 -12.47 10.49
N LYS A 337 -6.88 -12.31 11.62
CA LYS A 337 -6.29 -11.70 12.84
C LYS A 337 -5.08 -12.50 13.37
N GLN A 338 -5.20 -13.82 13.36
CA GLN A 338 -4.09 -14.70 13.76
C GLN A 338 -2.88 -14.51 12.86
N ARG A 339 -3.09 -14.55 11.55
CA ARG A 339 -2.03 -14.34 10.55
C ARG A 339 -1.39 -12.96 10.67
N ALA A 340 -2.18 -11.90 10.86
CA ALA A 340 -1.66 -10.55 11.08
C ALA A 340 -0.71 -10.50 12.27
N LYS A 341 -1.07 -11.13 13.38
CA LYS A 341 -0.26 -11.18 14.59
C LYS A 341 1.02 -12.01 14.43
N GLU A 342 0.95 -13.16 13.77
CA GLU A 342 2.07 -14.09 13.66
C GLU A 342 3.07 -13.70 12.56
N MET A 343 2.57 -13.29 11.39
CA MET A 343 3.40 -13.07 10.22
C MET A 343 3.76 -11.59 9.97
N PHE A 344 2.94 -10.68 10.49
CA PHE A 344 3.03 -9.25 10.17
C PHE A 344 3.07 -8.36 11.42
N SER A 345 3.72 -8.84 12.46
CA SER A 345 3.87 -8.07 13.71
C SER A 345 4.71 -6.81 13.47
N LYS A 346 4.26 -5.69 14.04
CA LYS A 346 4.94 -4.39 13.94
C LYS A 346 6.35 -4.46 14.50
N GLU A 347 6.51 -5.15 15.63
CA GLU A 347 7.78 -5.28 16.35
C GLU A 347 8.80 -6.07 15.53
N ALA A 348 8.37 -7.19 14.93
CA ALA A 348 9.24 -8.01 14.08
C ALA A 348 9.65 -7.27 12.79
N SER A 349 8.72 -6.55 12.17
CA SER A 349 9.01 -5.71 11.00
C SER A 349 10.01 -4.60 11.34
N LEU A 350 9.78 -3.85 12.43
CA LEU A 350 10.65 -2.78 12.86
C LEU A 350 12.05 -3.28 13.23
N SER A 351 12.14 -4.41 13.97
CA SER A 351 13.44 -5.02 14.33
C SER A 351 14.29 -5.30 13.09
N LYS A 352 13.69 -5.88 12.04
CA LYS A 352 14.40 -6.14 10.78
C LYS A 352 14.77 -4.86 10.03
N VAL A 353 13.91 -3.83 10.05
CA VAL A 353 14.23 -2.52 9.48
C VAL A 353 15.46 -1.93 10.16
N LEU A 354 15.51 -1.97 11.48
CA LEU A 354 16.66 -1.47 12.27
C LEU A 354 17.93 -2.26 11.95
N GLU A 355 17.85 -3.59 11.86
CA GLU A 355 18.99 -4.45 11.48
C GLU A 355 19.56 -4.04 10.13
N VAL A 356 18.70 -3.87 9.12
CA VAL A 356 19.12 -3.44 7.77
C VAL A 356 19.69 -2.02 7.77
N LEU A 357 19.16 -1.12 8.58
CA LEU A 357 19.70 0.24 8.70
C LEU A 357 21.04 0.30 9.45
N GLY A 358 21.44 -0.79 10.12
CA GLY A 358 22.73 -0.87 10.82
C GLY A 358 22.74 -0.21 12.19
N SER A 359 21.60 -0.23 12.86
CA SER A 359 21.41 0.36 14.19
C SER A 359 21.40 -0.70 15.28
#